data_18013f763394960a2c0cbaff4efc0e80
#
_entry.id   18013f763394960a2c0cbaff4efc0e80
#
_cell.length_a   1.000
_cell.length_b   1.000
_cell.length_c   1.000
_cell.angle_alpha   90.00
_cell.angle_beta   90.00
_cell.angle_gamma   90.00
#
_symmetry.space_group_name_H-M   'P 1'
#
loop_
_entity.id
_entity.type
_entity.pdbx_description
1 polymer ?
#
loop_
_entity_poly.entity_id
_entity_poly.type
_entity_poly.pdbx_seq_one_letter_code
_entity_poly.pdbx_strand_id
1 'polypeptide(L)'
;MCGTCGCGEHHHHHEHDHNHEHGHEHHHHHHDEDKVITLEQDILRRNNLLAERNRGYFEAKEIFCLNLMSSPGSGKTTLLEETVCRLKGKLPLYVVEGDQQTSNDADRIAALDIPVFQVNTGTGCHLEADMVNHAVKHLAPADHSILFIENVGNLVCPAMFDLGEAKKVVIVSTTEGDDKPLKYPHIFAEADVCVINKTDLAPYLNTDIETLKSNALKVNHHLQVFEVSATKGDGMDAWCDWLCSECAKCK
;
A
#
# COMPACT_ATOMS: atom_id res chain seq x y z
N MET A 1 3.51 -18.96 -3.99
CA MET A 1 4.16 -19.36 -5.26
C MET A 1 3.37 -18.73 -6.39
N CYS A 2 3.78 -17.56 -6.86
CA CYS A 2 3.23 -16.97 -8.08
C CYS A 2 3.94 -17.62 -9.26
N GLY A 3 3.25 -18.49 -9.99
CA GLY A 3 3.74 -19.07 -11.22
C GLY A 3 3.01 -18.51 -12.42
N THR A 4 3.55 -17.47 -13.05
CA THR A 4 3.33 -17.19 -14.48
C THR A 4 4.26 -16.05 -14.93
N CYS A 5 5.44 -16.42 -15.39
CA CYS A 5 6.21 -15.65 -16.39
C CYS A 5 6.92 -16.68 -17.24
N GLY A 6 6.32 -17.01 -18.39
CA GLY A 6 6.91 -17.87 -19.41
C GLY A 6 7.39 -17.02 -20.58
N CYS A 7 8.71 -16.98 -20.77
CA CYS A 7 9.33 -16.61 -22.04
C CYS A 7 10.25 -17.73 -22.43
N GLY A 8 10.12 -18.25 -23.66
CA GLY A 8 11.06 -19.21 -24.22
C GLY A 8 10.53 -19.85 -25.50
N GLU A 9 10.92 -19.26 -26.63
CA GLU A 9 10.77 -19.85 -27.97
C GLU A 9 11.72 -21.01 -28.14
N HIS A 10 11.30 -22.08 -28.78
CA HIS A 10 12.12 -22.86 -29.70
C HIS A 10 11.25 -23.64 -30.69
N HIS A 11 11.46 -23.35 -31.98
CA HIS A 11 10.95 -24.08 -33.13
C HIS A 11 11.67 -25.42 -33.29
N HIS A 12 10.93 -26.47 -33.57
CA HIS A 12 11.40 -27.57 -34.45
C HIS A 12 10.22 -28.15 -35.22
N HIS A 13 10.33 -28.08 -36.54
CA HIS A 13 9.48 -28.77 -37.50
C HIS A 13 9.82 -30.26 -37.54
N HIS A 14 8.82 -31.11 -37.49
CA HIS A 14 8.83 -32.43 -38.16
C HIS A 14 7.42 -32.75 -38.63
N GLU A 15 7.29 -32.85 -39.97
CA GLU A 15 6.12 -33.40 -40.63
C GLU A 15 6.11 -34.92 -40.47
N HIS A 16 4.99 -35.49 -40.02
CA HIS A 16 4.58 -36.86 -40.34
C HIS A 16 3.07 -36.94 -40.37
N ASP A 17 2.59 -37.19 -41.57
CA ASP A 17 1.23 -37.58 -41.94
C ASP A 17 0.86 -38.92 -41.29
N HIS A 18 -0.19 -38.98 -40.46
CA HIS A 18 -1.00 -40.17 -40.25
C HIS A 18 -2.42 -39.78 -39.79
N ASN A 19 -3.35 -40.07 -40.68
CA ASN A 19 -4.76 -39.99 -40.56
C ASN A 19 -5.29 -41.04 -39.56
N HIS A 20 -5.85 -40.62 -38.41
CA HIS A 20 -6.74 -41.43 -37.58
C HIS A 20 -7.80 -40.53 -36.96
N GLU A 21 -9.04 -40.72 -37.40
CA GLU A 21 -10.26 -40.22 -36.73
C GLU A 21 -10.38 -40.85 -35.33
N HIS A 22 -10.22 -40.08 -34.30
CA HIS A 22 -10.78 -40.36 -32.97
C HIS A 22 -11.36 -39.08 -32.41
N GLY A 23 -12.66 -39.13 -32.12
CA GLY A 23 -13.38 -38.07 -31.44
C GLY A 23 -12.74 -37.76 -30.09
N HIS A 24 -12.19 -36.56 -29.98
CA HIS A 24 -11.74 -36.03 -28.71
C HIS A 24 -12.85 -35.20 -28.10
N GLU A 25 -13.45 -35.72 -27.05
CA GLU A 25 -14.22 -34.93 -26.10
C GLU A 25 -13.30 -33.87 -25.52
N HIS A 26 -13.60 -32.60 -25.81
CA HIS A 26 -12.94 -31.47 -25.19
C HIS A 26 -13.41 -31.38 -23.73
N HIS A 27 -12.65 -31.96 -22.82
CA HIS A 27 -12.73 -31.64 -21.40
C HIS A 27 -12.20 -30.22 -21.19
N HIS A 28 -13.12 -29.26 -21.05
CA HIS A 28 -12.81 -27.90 -20.73
C HIS A 28 -12.17 -27.80 -19.34
N HIS A 29 -10.99 -27.21 -19.27
CA HIS A 29 -10.24 -26.90 -18.04
C HIS A 29 -10.87 -25.76 -17.20
N HIS A 30 -12.18 -25.79 -16.95
CA HIS A 30 -12.85 -24.81 -16.10
C HIS A 30 -12.68 -25.08 -14.58
N HIS A 31 -12.30 -26.30 -14.20
CA HIS A 31 -12.25 -26.68 -12.78
C HIS A 31 -11.08 -26.08 -11.97
N ASP A 32 -9.98 -25.67 -12.61
CA ASP A 32 -8.82 -25.13 -11.90
C ASP A 32 -8.94 -23.62 -11.68
N GLU A 33 -9.54 -22.88 -12.61
CA GLU A 33 -9.82 -21.45 -12.47
C GLU A 33 -10.85 -21.20 -11.35
N ASP A 34 -11.92 -21.98 -11.28
CA ASP A 34 -12.93 -21.87 -10.22
C ASP A 34 -12.35 -22.13 -8.82
N LYS A 35 -11.40 -23.06 -8.70
CA LYS A 35 -10.73 -23.36 -7.43
C LYS A 35 -9.78 -22.24 -7.00
N VAL A 36 -9.07 -21.61 -7.94
CA VAL A 36 -8.17 -20.49 -7.65
C VAL A 36 -8.98 -19.28 -7.18
N ILE A 37 -10.07 -18.94 -7.87
CA ILE A 37 -10.97 -17.85 -7.49
C ILE A 37 -11.56 -18.08 -6.09
N THR A 38 -12.00 -19.30 -5.79
CA THR A 38 -12.54 -19.65 -4.47
C THR A 38 -11.49 -19.49 -3.38
N LEU A 39 -10.25 -19.92 -3.62
CA LEU A 39 -9.16 -19.79 -2.66
C LEU A 39 -8.80 -18.32 -2.38
N GLU A 40 -8.72 -17.49 -3.41
CA GLU A 40 -8.46 -16.04 -3.27
C GLU A 40 -9.58 -15.36 -2.46
N GLN A 41 -10.84 -15.70 -2.72
CA GLN A 41 -11.98 -15.19 -1.95
C GLN A 41 -11.93 -15.62 -0.48
N ASP A 42 -11.55 -16.85 -0.19
CA ASP A 42 -11.42 -17.34 1.17
C ASP A 42 -10.27 -16.64 1.93
N ILE A 43 -9.15 -16.37 1.26
CA ILE A 43 -8.02 -15.62 1.83
C ILE A 43 -8.47 -14.20 2.20
N LEU A 44 -9.09 -13.49 1.25
CA LEU A 44 -9.58 -12.12 1.48
C LEU A 44 -10.66 -12.08 2.58
N ARG A 45 -11.59 -13.06 2.59
CA ARG A 45 -12.61 -13.15 3.63
C ARG A 45 -12.00 -13.33 5.02
N ARG A 46 -11.00 -14.21 5.15
CA ARG A 46 -10.29 -14.41 6.42
C ARG A 46 -9.55 -13.15 6.86
N ASN A 47 -8.86 -12.49 5.92
CA ASN A 47 -8.19 -11.23 6.19
C ASN A 47 -9.18 -10.17 6.70
N ASN A 48 -10.35 -10.02 6.04
CA ASN A 48 -11.35 -9.01 6.41
C ASN A 48 -11.90 -9.23 7.81
N LEU A 49 -12.09 -10.48 8.25
CA LEU A 49 -12.50 -10.77 9.63
C LEU A 49 -11.45 -10.31 10.66
N LEU A 50 -10.16 -10.43 10.31
CA LEU A 50 -9.07 -9.98 11.17
C LEU A 50 -8.91 -8.47 11.11
N ALA A 51 -9.15 -7.85 9.95
CA ALA A 51 -9.18 -6.41 9.78
C ALA A 51 -10.28 -5.75 10.65
N GLU A 52 -11.48 -6.32 10.66
CA GLU A 52 -12.57 -5.85 11.55
C GLU A 52 -12.18 -5.92 13.04
N ARG A 53 -11.45 -6.96 13.43
CA ARG A 53 -10.93 -7.04 14.80
C ARG A 53 -9.91 -5.94 15.10
N ASN A 54 -9.02 -5.63 14.16
CA ASN A 54 -8.04 -4.55 14.29
C ASN A 54 -8.78 -3.20 14.38
N ARG A 55 -9.76 -2.98 13.51
CA ARG A 55 -10.61 -1.77 13.47
C ARG A 55 -11.27 -1.54 14.81
N GLY A 56 -11.96 -2.55 15.36
CA GLY A 56 -12.59 -2.45 16.67
C GLY A 56 -11.61 -2.14 17.80
N TYR A 57 -10.37 -2.65 17.75
CA TYR A 57 -9.32 -2.30 18.70
C TYR A 57 -8.88 -0.84 18.55
N PHE A 58 -8.68 -0.36 17.30
CA PHE A 58 -8.28 1.01 17.04
C PHE A 58 -9.38 2.00 17.45
N GLU A 59 -10.64 1.70 17.14
CA GLU A 59 -11.78 2.51 17.56
C GLU A 59 -11.89 2.58 19.08
N ALA A 60 -11.80 1.44 19.78
CA ALA A 60 -11.91 1.39 21.24
C ALA A 60 -10.81 2.17 21.98
N LYS A 61 -9.66 2.38 21.33
CA LYS A 61 -8.50 3.11 21.85
C LYS A 61 -8.32 4.50 21.23
N GLU A 62 -9.25 4.89 20.36
CA GLU A 62 -9.19 6.18 19.63
C GLU A 62 -7.86 6.35 18.88
N ILE A 63 -7.37 5.26 18.28
CA ILE A 63 -6.14 5.24 17.49
C ILE A 63 -6.48 5.59 16.05
N PHE A 64 -5.91 6.67 15.53
CA PHE A 64 -6.00 7.00 14.11
C PHE A 64 -4.97 6.18 13.33
N CYS A 65 -5.43 5.13 12.66
CA CYS A 65 -4.59 4.21 11.92
C CYS A 65 -4.59 4.54 10.42
N LEU A 66 -3.42 4.66 9.80
CA LEU A 66 -3.25 4.91 8.37
C LEU A 66 -2.43 3.81 7.71
N ASN A 67 -2.86 3.35 6.53
CA ASN A 67 -2.12 2.44 5.67
C ASN A 67 -1.45 3.24 4.54
N LEU A 68 -0.12 3.32 4.56
CA LEU A 68 0.69 4.04 3.58
C LEU A 68 1.12 3.08 2.45
N MET A 69 0.58 3.30 1.26
CA MET A 69 0.78 2.46 0.08
C MET A 69 1.49 3.25 -1.02
N SER A 70 2.41 2.63 -1.73
CA SER A 70 3.14 3.30 -2.81
C SER A 70 3.88 2.33 -3.71
N SER A 71 4.38 2.80 -4.85
CA SER A 71 5.45 2.11 -5.57
C SER A 71 6.79 2.22 -4.83
N PRO A 72 7.74 1.32 -5.09
CA PRO A 72 9.11 1.47 -4.61
C PRO A 72 9.71 2.80 -5.09
N GLY A 73 10.44 3.48 -4.20
CA GLY A 73 11.13 4.72 -4.55
C GLY A 73 10.26 5.98 -4.61
N SER A 74 8.96 5.93 -4.30
CA SER A 74 8.08 7.11 -4.21
C SER A 74 8.45 8.08 -3.07
N GLY A 75 9.25 7.62 -2.10
CA GLY A 75 9.66 8.38 -0.91
C GLY A 75 8.73 8.23 0.27
N LYS A 76 8.03 7.08 0.38
CA LYS A 76 7.11 6.75 1.48
C LYS A 76 7.80 6.84 2.84
N THR A 77 8.94 6.16 3.03
CA THR A 77 9.72 6.21 4.27
C THR A 77 10.20 7.63 4.60
N THR A 78 10.68 8.39 3.60
CA THR A 78 11.12 9.79 3.82
C THR A 78 9.96 10.69 4.23
N LEU A 79 8.76 10.50 3.63
CA LEU A 79 7.55 11.22 4.03
C LEU A 79 7.18 10.88 5.48
N LEU A 80 7.26 9.60 5.85
CA LEU A 80 6.96 9.16 7.20
C LEU A 80 7.95 9.71 8.22
N GLU A 81 9.27 9.71 7.92
CA GLU A 81 10.30 10.31 8.77
C GLU A 81 10.03 11.80 9.04
N GLU A 82 9.79 12.57 7.99
CA GLU A 82 9.53 14.00 8.11
C GLU A 82 8.23 14.27 8.89
N THR A 83 7.20 13.43 8.65
CA THR A 83 5.93 13.49 9.41
C THR A 83 6.18 13.24 10.89
N VAL A 84 6.92 12.20 11.24
CA VAL A 84 7.28 11.86 12.61
C VAL A 84 8.08 12.99 13.27
N CYS A 85 9.07 13.54 12.59
CA CYS A 85 9.88 14.66 13.11
C CYS A 85 9.00 15.88 13.49
N ARG A 86 7.98 16.18 12.71
CA ARG A 86 7.08 17.34 12.93
C ARG A 86 6.02 17.08 14.00
N LEU A 87 5.59 15.83 14.17
CA LEU A 87 4.53 15.47 15.10
C LEU A 87 5.04 14.93 16.43
N LYS A 88 6.30 14.51 16.52
CA LYS A 88 6.93 14.04 17.77
C LYS A 88 6.78 15.06 18.90
N GLY A 89 6.30 14.58 20.04
CA GLY A 89 6.03 15.42 21.20
C GLY A 89 4.65 16.14 21.20
N LYS A 90 3.88 16.07 20.09
CA LYS A 90 2.51 16.57 20.02
C LYS A 90 1.49 15.47 20.28
N LEU A 91 1.73 14.28 19.74
CA LEU A 91 0.87 13.10 19.84
C LEU A 91 1.75 11.86 20.03
N PRO A 92 1.26 10.79 20.69
CA PRO A 92 1.92 9.50 20.66
C PRO A 92 1.90 8.93 19.23
N LEU A 93 3.05 8.50 18.72
CA LEU A 93 3.23 7.98 17.37
C LEU A 93 3.77 6.57 17.40
N TYR A 94 3.26 5.71 16.54
CA TYR A 94 3.69 4.31 16.40
C TYR A 94 3.79 3.96 14.92
N VAL A 95 4.73 3.07 14.57
CA VAL A 95 4.91 2.60 13.20
C VAL A 95 4.95 1.08 13.15
N VAL A 96 4.19 0.51 12.24
CA VAL A 96 4.34 -0.86 11.74
C VAL A 96 4.98 -0.75 10.36
N GLU A 97 6.16 -1.30 10.18
CA GLU A 97 6.89 -1.25 8.92
C GLU A 97 6.91 -2.64 8.29
N GLY A 98 6.40 -2.76 7.06
CA GLY A 98 6.40 -3.98 6.26
C GLY A 98 7.46 -3.97 5.18
N ASP A 99 8.49 -4.81 5.35
CA ASP A 99 9.52 -4.99 4.33
C ASP A 99 9.76 -6.47 4.03
N GLN A 100 10.31 -6.72 2.84
CA GLN A 100 10.58 -8.09 2.39
C GLN A 100 11.85 -8.68 3.01
N GLN A 101 12.93 -7.92 3.15
CA GLN A 101 14.24 -8.48 3.53
C GLN A 101 15.17 -7.55 4.32
N THR A 102 14.93 -6.24 4.40
CA THR A 102 15.88 -5.30 4.99
C THR A 102 15.32 -4.61 6.22
N SER A 103 16.19 -4.29 7.19
CA SER A 103 15.82 -3.47 8.35
C SER A 103 16.08 -1.98 8.14
N ASN A 104 16.57 -1.58 6.97
CA ASN A 104 17.05 -0.22 6.73
C ASN A 104 15.98 0.85 6.99
N ASP A 105 14.76 0.65 6.53
CA ASP A 105 13.67 1.61 6.71
C ASP A 105 13.17 1.60 8.16
N ALA A 106 13.07 0.44 8.81
CA ALA A 106 12.75 0.33 10.22
C ALA A 106 13.83 1.00 11.10
N ASP A 107 15.12 0.80 10.78
CA ASP A 107 16.23 1.43 11.50
C ASP A 107 16.23 2.96 11.37
N ARG A 108 15.88 3.49 10.19
CA ARG A 108 15.72 4.93 9.95
C ARG A 108 14.60 5.53 10.81
N ILE A 109 13.45 4.87 10.87
CA ILE A 109 12.32 5.32 11.69
C ILE A 109 12.64 5.17 13.19
N ALA A 110 13.28 4.07 13.60
CA ALA A 110 13.68 3.84 14.98
C ALA A 110 14.68 4.90 15.49
N ALA A 111 15.56 5.41 14.61
CA ALA A 111 16.47 6.50 14.91
C ALA A 111 15.76 7.81 15.32
N LEU A 112 14.45 7.93 15.03
CA LEU A 112 13.62 9.06 15.46
C LEU A 112 13.10 8.90 16.90
N ASP A 113 13.48 7.81 17.59
CA ASP A 113 13.09 7.54 18.99
C ASP A 113 11.55 7.53 19.16
N ILE A 114 10.89 6.74 18.32
CA ILE A 114 9.47 6.35 18.43
C ILE A 114 9.36 4.82 18.36
N PRO A 115 8.31 4.21 18.96
CA PRO A 115 8.10 2.77 18.85
C PRO A 115 7.84 2.33 17.40
N VAL A 116 8.67 1.42 16.90
CA VAL A 116 8.56 0.80 15.57
C VAL A 116 8.53 -0.72 15.72
N PHE A 117 7.68 -1.38 14.96
CA PHE A 117 7.67 -2.83 14.83
C PHE A 117 7.82 -3.23 13.37
N GLN A 118 8.90 -3.89 13.04
CA GLN A 118 9.15 -4.41 11.71
C GLN A 118 8.47 -5.76 11.50
N VAL A 119 7.72 -5.87 10.43
CA VAL A 119 7.13 -7.11 9.93
C VAL A 119 7.92 -7.59 8.73
N ASN A 120 8.60 -8.70 8.85
CA ASN A 120 9.26 -9.33 7.71
C ASN A 120 8.22 -10.13 6.92
N THR A 121 7.88 -9.67 5.72
CA THR A 121 6.90 -10.34 4.85
C THR A 121 7.52 -11.46 4.02
N GLY A 122 8.85 -11.67 4.10
CA GLY A 122 9.57 -12.67 3.32
C GLY A 122 9.42 -12.43 1.82
N THR A 123 8.71 -13.29 1.12
CA THR A 123 8.37 -13.13 -0.32
C THR A 123 7.04 -12.44 -0.55
N GLY A 124 6.33 -12.04 0.51
CA GLY A 124 5.04 -11.35 0.42
C GLY A 124 5.19 -9.93 -0.11
N CYS A 125 4.26 -9.50 -0.95
CA CYS A 125 4.24 -8.17 -1.58
C CYS A 125 3.30 -7.19 -0.86
N HIS A 126 2.78 -7.54 0.31
CA HIS A 126 1.85 -6.73 1.12
C HIS A 126 1.84 -7.22 2.57
N LEU A 127 1.26 -6.41 3.44
CA LEU A 127 0.90 -6.79 4.80
C LEU A 127 -0.53 -7.37 4.83
N GLU A 128 -0.76 -8.30 5.75
CA GLU A 128 -2.08 -8.85 6.08
C GLU A 128 -2.53 -8.37 7.47
N ALA A 129 -3.85 -8.39 7.71
CA ALA A 129 -4.42 -7.95 8.99
C ALA A 129 -3.91 -8.71 10.21
N ASP A 130 -3.56 -9.99 10.06
CA ASP A 130 -2.95 -10.80 11.14
C ASP A 130 -1.55 -10.31 11.51
N MET A 131 -0.76 -9.93 10.52
CA MET A 131 0.58 -9.37 10.73
C MET A 131 0.51 -8.06 11.50
N VAL A 132 -0.45 -7.18 11.12
CA VAL A 132 -0.72 -5.92 11.83
C VAL A 132 -1.22 -6.18 13.25
N ASN A 133 -2.13 -7.15 13.45
CA ASN A 133 -2.60 -7.54 14.78
C ASN A 133 -1.44 -7.99 15.69
N HIS A 134 -0.50 -8.76 15.13
CA HIS A 134 0.69 -9.20 15.85
C HIS A 134 1.58 -8.00 16.24
N ALA A 135 1.88 -7.10 15.30
CA ALA A 135 2.67 -5.90 15.54
C ALA A 135 2.05 -5.00 16.62
N VAL A 136 0.75 -4.76 16.54
CA VAL A 136 -0.01 -3.92 17.49
C VAL A 136 0.02 -4.48 18.91
N LYS A 137 -0.02 -5.80 19.09
CA LYS A 137 0.13 -6.43 20.41
C LYS A 137 1.50 -6.19 21.03
N HIS A 138 2.54 -6.09 20.23
CA HIS A 138 3.91 -5.80 20.70
C HIS A 138 4.09 -4.31 20.99
N LEU A 139 3.61 -3.45 20.10
CA LEU A 139 3.70 -2.00 20.25
C LEU A 139 2.83 -1.48 21.40
N ALA A 140 1.71 -2.13 21.68
CA ALA A 140 0.72 -1.72 22.68
C ALA A 140 0.41 -0.20 22.61
N PRO A 141 -0.04 0.33 21.46
CA PRO A 141 -0.20 1.76 21.27
C PRO A 141 -1.08 2.39 22.37
N ALA A 142 -0.70 3.58 22.81
CA ALA A 142 -1.47 4.37 23.76
C ALA A 142 -2.79 4.84 23.11
N ASP A 143 -3.77 5.13 23.95
CA ASP A 143 -5.02 5.75 23.53
C ASP A 143 -4.73 7.12 22.91
N HIS A 144 -5.58 7.57 21.98
CA HIS A 144 -5.44 8.86 21.27
C HIS A 144 -4.10 9.02 20.53
N SER A 145 -3.63 7.98 19.87
CA SER A 145 -2.36 7.95 19.12
C SER A 145 -2.58 7.89 17.61
N ILE A 146 -1.50 8.12 16.86
CA ILE A 146 -1.44 7.83 15.44
C ILE A 146 -0.60 6.58 15.22
N LEU A 147 -1.16 5.61 14.50
CA LEU A 147 -0.47 4.42 14.03
C LEU A 147 -0.29 4.49 12.52
N PHE A 148 0.93 4.55 12.06
CA PHE A 148 1.27 4.42 10.65
C PHE A 148 1.59 2.96 10.33
N ILE A 149 0.96 2.41 9.32
CA ILE A 149 1.32 1.14 8.70
C ILE A 149 2.03 1.49 7.40
N GLU A 150 3.34 1.35 7.36
CA GLU A 150 4.13 1.46 6.15
C GLU A 150 4.09 0.13 5.41
N ASN A 151 3.30 0.05 4.33
CA ASN A 151 3.15 -1.17 3.55
C ASN A 151 4.32 -1.39 2.60
N VAL A 152 4.50 -2.63 2.15
CA VAL A 152 5.49 -2.98 1.12
C VAL A 152 5.29 -2.12 -0.13
N GLY A 153 6.39 -1.71 -0.76
CA GLY A 153 6.38 -0.94 -2.00
C GLY A 153 5.76 -1.74 -3.16
N ASN A 154 4.44 -1.60 -3.33
CA ASN A 154 3.65 -2.27 -4.38
C ASN A 154 2.35 -1.49 -4.61
N LEU A 155 1.91 -1.36 -5.88
CA LEU A 155 0.69 -0.63 -6.24
C LEU A 155 -0.54 -1.52 -6.48
N VAL A 156 -0.42 -2.82 -6.31
CA VAL A 156 -1.50 -3.78 -6.60
C VAL A 156 -1.97 -4.47 -5.32
N CYS A 157 -1.12 -5.29 -4.73
CA CYS A 157 -1.50 -6.14 -3.59
C CYS A 157 -1.96 -5.34 -2.36
N PRO A 158 -1.28 -4.27 -1.90
CA PRO A 158 -1.70 -3.53 -0.70
C PRO A 158 -3.10 -2.93 -0.78
N ALA A 159 -3.59 -2.62 -1.98
CA ALA A 159 -4.93 -2.08 -2.18
C ALA A 159 -6.05 -3.10 -1.88
N MET A 160 -5.75 -4.40 -2.08
CA MET A 160 -6.73 -5.49 -1.95
C MET A 160 -6.97 -5.93 -0.51
N PHE A 161 -6.02 -5.65 0.40
CA PHE A 161 -6.06 -6.13 1.78
C PHE A 161 -6.43 -5.00 2.73
N ASP A 162 -7.55 -5.15 3.40
CA ASP A 162 -7.94 -4.31 4.53
C ASP A 162 -7.12 -4.72 5.76
N LEU A 163 -6.53 -3.78 6.45
CA LEU A 163 -5.72 -3.99 7.65
C LEU A 163 -6.44 -3.54 8.92
N GLY A 164 -7.64 -2.95 8.78
CA GLY A 164 -8.41 -2.30 9.83
C GLY A 164 -8.08 -0.82 9.99
N GLU A 165 -7.38 -0.24 9.02
CA GLU A 165 -7.02 1.18 8.99
C GLU A 165 -8.24 2.10 8.85
N ALA A 166 -8.15 3.30 9.44
CA ALA A 166 -9.15 4.34 9.27
C ALA A 166 -9.03 5.04 7.90
N LYS A 167 -7.81 5.10 7.35
CA LYS A 167 -7.52 5.75 6.07
C LYS A 167 -6.46 5.00 5.27
N LYS A 168 -6.73 4.80 3.99
CA LYS A 168 -5.76 4.35 2.99
C LYS A 168 -5.14 5.57 2.30
N VAL A 169 -3.81 5.64 2.32
CA VAL A 169 -3.04 6.74 1.74
C VAL A 169 -2.18 6.20 0.61
N VAL A 170 -2.46 6.61 -0.62
CA VAL A 170 -1.58 6.33 -1.76
C VAL A 170 -0.55 7.45 -1.92
N ILE A 171 0.73 7.09 -1.97
CA ILE A 171 1.83 8.02 -2.19
C ILE A 171 2.37 7.78 -3.59
N VAL A 172 2.38 8.82 -4.41
CA VAL A 172 2.94 8.84 -5.75
C VAL A 172 3.96 9.97 -5.87
N SER A 173 5.04 9.76 -6.58
CA SER A 173 6.08 10.78 -6.77
C SER A 173 5.98 11.39 -8.17
N THR A 174 6.32 12.67 -8.29
CA THR A 174 6.40 13.36 -9.60
C THR A 174 7.35 12.66 -10.59
N THR A 175 8.30 11.85 -10.10
CA THR A 175 9.23 11.08 -10.94
C THR A 175 8.61 9.85 -11.60
N GLU A 176 7.37 9.49 -11.26
CA GLU A 176 6.69 8.29 -11.76
C GLU A 176 5.81 8.55 -13.00
N GLY A 177 5.65 9.80 -13.39
CA GLY A 177 4.80 10.23 -14.49
C GLY A 177 3.37 10.58 -14.08
N ASP A 178 2.72 11.44 -14.85
CA ASP A 178 1.39 11.96 -14.56
C ASP A 178 0.24 10.99 -14.92
N ASP A 179 0.54 9.95 -15.69
CA ASP A 179 -0.39 8.88 -16.08
C ASP A 179 -0.45 7.71 -15.08
N LYS A 180 0.33 7.77 -13.99
CA LYS A 180 0.39 6.71 -12.98
C LYS A 180 -0.98 6.30 -12.42
N PRO A 181 -1.90 7.23 -12.10
CA PRO A 181 -3.23 6.87 -11.62
C PRO A 181 -4.06 6.09 -12.65
N LEU A 182 -3.88 6.37 -13.93
CA LEU A 182 -4.61 5.68 -14.99
C LEU A 182 -4.05 4.29 -15.28
N LYS A 183 -2.76 4.07 -15.01
CA LYS A 183 -2.09 2.75 -15.14
C LYS A 183 -2.40 1.81 -13.99
N TYR A 184 -2.59 2.35 -12.78
CA TYR A 184 -2.87 1.60 -11.56
C TYR A 184 -4.15 2.09 -10.88
N PRO A 185 -5.30 2.08 -11.57
CA PRO A 185 -6.51 2.73 -11.08
C PRO A 185 -7.02 2.13 -9.77
N HIS A 186 -6.80 0.85 -9.53
CA HIS A 186 -7.33 0.16 -8.36
C HIS A 186 -6.86 0.78 -7.04
N ILE A 187 -5.54 1.05 -6.88
CA ILE A 187 -5.01 1.61 -5.63
C ILE A 187 -5.52 3.03 -5.37
N PHE A 188 -5.71 3.84 -6.43
CA PHE A 188 -6.28 5.19 -6.29
C PHE A 188 -7.79 5.15 -6.01
N ALA A 189 -8.51 4.15 -6.55
CA ALA A 189 -9.93 3.95 -6.27
C ALA A 189 -10.20 3.57 -4.80
N GLU A 190 -9.31 2.75 -4.22
CA GLU A 190 -9.40 2.29 -2.83
C GLU A 190 -8.84 3.28 -1.81
N ALA A 191 -8.08 4.29 -2.25
CA ALA A 191 -7.47 5.26 -1.35
C ALA A 191 -8.46 6.36 -0.92
N ASP A 192 -8.30 6.85 0.31
CA ASP A 192 -8.97 8.05 0.81
C ASP A 192 -8.16 9.31 0.50
N VAL A 193 -6.83 9.16 0.51
CA VAL A 193 -5.87 10.26 0.38
C VAL A 193 -4.82 9.92 -0.66
N CYS A 194 -4.47 10.90 -1.48
CA CYS A 194 -3.35 10.85 -2.39
C CYS A 194 -2.30 11.89 -1.99
N VAL A 195 -1.07 11.44 -1.73
CA VAL A 195 0.07 12.33 -1.50
C VAL A 195 0.96 12.34 -2.73
N ILE A 196 1.03 13.47 -3.43
CA ILE A 196 1.95 13.72 -4.53
C ILE A 196 3.25 14.23 -3.93
N ASN A 197 4.26 13.36 -3.88
CA ASN A 197 5.55 13.66 -3.27
C ASN A 197 6.60 14.10 -4.29
N LYS A 198 7.71 14.65 -3.80
CA LYS A 198 8.86 15.14 -4.58
C LYS A 198 8.47 16.28 -5.54
N THR A 199 7.56 17.18 -5.11
CA THR A 199 7.11 18.32 -5.92
C THR A 199 8.24 19.26 -6.29
N ASP A 200 9.31 19.30 -5.49
CA ASP A 200 10.55 20.05 -5.75
C ASP A 200 11.28 19.59 -7.02
N LEU A 201 11.03 18.37 -7.48
CA LEU A 201 11.63 17.83 -8.71
C LEU A 201 10.81 18.16 -9.96
N ALA A 202 9.56 18.57 -9.85
CA ALA A 202 8.67 18.84 -10.98
C ALA A 202 9.28 19.80 -12.04
N PRO A 203 10.01 20.89 -11.67
CA PRO A 203 10.63 21.77 -12.66
C PRO A 203 11.70 21.11 -13.55
N TYR A 204 12.19 19.93 -13.16
CA TYR A 204 13.25 19.19 -13.87
C TYR A 204 12.70 17.95 -14.62
N LEU A 205 11.39 17.74 -14.59
CA LEU A 205 10.71 16.59 -15.15
C LEU A 205 9.73 17.01 -16.25
N ASN A 206 9.32 16.05 -17.07
CA ASN A 206 8.23 16.24 -18.03
C ASN A 206 6.84 15.92 -17.41
N THR A 207 6.77 15.79 -16.08
CA THR A 207 5.55 15.48 -15.34
C THR A 207 4.87 16.79 -14.94
N ASP A 208 3.58 16.91 -15.27
CA ASP A 208 2.74 18.01 -14.82
C ASP A 208 1.91 17.57 -13.59
N ILE A 209 2.11 18.28 -12.46
CA ILE A 209 1.44 17.97 -11.19
C ILE A 209 -0.07 18.11 -11.31
N GLU A 210 -0.56 19.15 -12.02
CA GLU A 210 -2.00 19.36 -12.20
C GLU A 210 -2.62 18.24 -13.05
N THR A 211 -1.91 17.74 -14.06
CA THR A 211 -2.33 16.57 -14.84
C THR A 211 -2.35 15.31 -13.98
N LEU A 212 -1.32 15.06 -13.17
CA LEU A 212 -1.25 13.93 -12.23
C LEU A 212 -2.44 13.95 -11.27
N LYS A 213 -2.70 15.09 -10.64
CA LYS A 213 -3.82 15.32 -9.72
C LYS A 213 -5.17 15.12 -10.43
N SER A 214 -5.34 15.70 -11.62
CA SER A 214 -6.56 15.52 -12.42
C SER A 214 -6.79 14.04 -12.76
N ASN A 215 -5.75 13.30 -13.11
CA ASN A 215 -5.85 11.87 -13.41
C ASN A 215 -6.21 11.04 -12.15
N ALA A 216 -5.65 11.37 -10.99
CA ALA A 216 -6.04 10.74 -9.74
C ALA A 216 -7.52 11.00 -9.40
N LEU A 217 -7.99 12.24 -9.54
CA LEU A 217 -9.38 12.63 -9.29
C LEU A 217 -10.36 12.07 -10.32
N LYS A 218 -9.93 11.76 -11.55
CA LYS A 218 -10.76 11.03 -12.52
C LYS A 218 -11.02 9.59 -12.08
N VAL A 219 -10.04 8.96 -11.42
CA VAL A 219 -10.19 7.61 -10.88
C VAL A 219 -11.06 7.62 -9.63
N ASN A 220 -10.81 8.56 -8.72
CA ASN A 220 -11.56 8.67 -7.47
C ASN A 220 -11.75 10.15 -7.11
N HIS A 221 -12.94 10.68 -7.35
CA HIS A 221 -13.28 12.08 -7.11
C HIS A 221 -13.40 12.46 -5.63
N HIS A 222 -13.38 11.48 -4.73
CA HIS A 222 -13.39 11.70 -3.27
C HIS A 222 -11.99 11.83 -2.67
N LEU A 223 -10.93 11.58 -3.46
CA LEU A 223 -9.55 11.68 -2.97
C LEU A 223 -9.25 13.06 -2.41
N GLN A 224 -8.76 13.09 -1.18
CA GLN A 224 -8.08 14.28 -0.67
C GLN A 224 -6.65 14.27 -1.15
N VAL A 225 -6.20 15.35 -1.82
CA VAL A 225 -4.86 15.40 -2.43
C VAL A 225 -3.97 16.37 -1.67
N PHE A 226 -2.77 15.90 -1.32
CA PHE A 226 -1.68 16.71 -0.74
C PHE A 226 -0.49 16.71 -1.71
N GLU A 227 0.04 17.89 -1.97
CA GLU A 227 1.23 18.11 -2.77
C GLU A 227 2.38 18.46 -1.82
N VAL A 228 3.41 17.59 -1.78
CA VAL A 228 4.48 17.73 -0.79
C VAL A 228 5.87 17.51 -1.39
N SER A 229 6.87 18.11 -0.77
CA SER A 229 8.25 17.68 -0.86
C SER A 229 8.75 17.30 0.52
N ALA A 230 8.81 15.99 0.80
CA ALA A 230 9.27 15.52 2.09
C ALA A 230 10.71 15.98 2.42
N THR A 231 11.56 16.12 1.41
CA THR A 231 12.96 16.56 1.59
C THR A 231 13.14 18.07 1.75
N LYS A 232 12.21 18.89 1.23
CA LYS A 232 12.25 20.36 1.34
C LYS A 232 11.31 20.90 2.41
N GLY A 233 10.32 20.09 2.82
CA GLY A 233 9.31 20.48 3.78
C GLY A 233 8.10 21.19 3.19
N ASP A 234 8.07 21.41 1.87
CA ASP A 234 6.96 22.07 1.18
C ASP A 234 5.68 21.21 1.32
N GLY A 235 4.56 21.84 1.65
CA GLY A 235 3.26 21.18 1.82
C GLY A 235 3.13 20.27 3.05
N MET A 236 4.21 20.02 3.80
CA MET A 236 4.21 19.13 4.95
C MET A 236 3.38 19.66 6.13
N ASP A 237 3.26 20.97 6.28
CA ASP A 237 2.44 21.54 7.35
C ASP A 237 0.95 21.21 7.15
N ALA A 238 0.42 21.39 5.93
CA ALA A 238 -0.96 21.02 5.62
C ALA A 238 -1.25 19.53 5.82
N TRP A 239 -0.29 18.67 5.46
CA TRP A 239 -0.36 17.23 5.70
C TRP A 239 -0.40 16.90 7.20
N CYS A 240 0.52 17.49 7.99
CA CYS A 240 0.58 17.25 9.44
C CYS A 240 -0.65 17.82 10.19
N ASP A 241 -1.14 19.00 9.80
CA ASP A 241 -2.33 19.60 10.38
C ASP A 241 -3.57 18.74 10.11
N TRP A 242 -3.68 18.18 8.90
CA TRP A 242 -4.74 17.23 8.57
C TRP A 242 -4.67 15.98 9.45
N LEU A 243 -3.48 15.37 9.62
CA LEU A 243 -3.31 14.21 10.51
C LEU A 243 -3.76 14.49 11.93
N CYS A 244 -3.36 15.65 12.50
CA CYS A 244 -3.77 16.06 13.82
C CYS A 244 -5.30 16.24 13.92
N SER A 245 -5.90 16.84 12.88
CA SER A 245 -7.35 17.05 12.81
C SER A 245 -8.13 15.74 12.74
N GLU A 246 -7.69 14.78 11.92
CA GLU A 246 -8.34 13.47 11.81
C GLU A 246 -8.19 12.65 13.10
N CYS A 247 -6.99 12.65 13.71
CA CYS A 247 -6.76 12.00 15.00
C CYS A 247 -7.69 12.58 16.10
N ALA A 248 -7.93 13.88 16.09
CA ALA A 248 -8.84 14.53 17.05
C ALA A 248 -10.32 14.15 16.87
N LYS A 249 -10.71 13.61 15.71
CA LYS A 249 -12.08 13.14 15.41
C LYS A 249 -12.34 11.71 15.87
N CYS A 250 -11.30 10.95 16.20
CA CYS A 250 -11.40 9.56 16.67
C CYS A 250 -11.91 9.45 18.13
N LYS A 251 -12.61 10.49 18.62
CA LYS A 251 -13.16 10.57 20.00
C LYS A 251 -14.54 9.97 20.08
#